data_af1a4e90b52a5c9af7ee0876723c80cf
#
_entry.id   af1a4e90b52a5c9af7ee0876723c80cf
#
_cell.length_a   1.000
_cell.length_b   1.000
_cell.length_c   1.000
_cell.angle_alpha   90.00
_cell.angle_beta   90.00
_cell.angle_gamma   90.00
#
_symmetry.space_group_name_H-M   'P 1'
#
loop_
_entity.id
_entity.type
_entity.pdbx_description
1 polymer ?
#
loop_
_entity_poly.entity_id
_entity_poly.type
_entity_poly.pdbx_seq_one_letter_code
_entity_poly.pdbx_strand_id
1 'polypeptide(L)'
;LTGEAGAIKYFSDAKGNQLNLSDIYIEPQDGMNIQLTIDYNIQMSLERELDNAVIKYNPDQALGIAMNPNTGEILAISSRPNFSPSQYQNYTVEEINRNLPIWKNYEPGSTFKIVTLAAAINEKKVNIFEDTFYDSGAVKVSGATLHCWKRKGHGFQTYLQVVENSCNPGFVNLGLKLGKDTLFSYITELG
;
A
#
# COMPACT_ATOMS: atom_id res chain seq x y z
N LEU A 1 22.77 -2.21 -10.20
CA LEU A 1 22.41 -1.84 -11.57
C LEU A 1 23.58 -1.24 -12.32
N THR A 2 24.50 -0.59 -11.61
CA THR A 2 25.73 -0.04 -12.20
C THR A 2 26.70 -1.18 -12.46
N GLY A 3 27.21 -1.29 -13.69
CA GLY A 3 28.30 -2.17 -14.01
C GLY A 3 29.63 -1.69 -13.41
N GLU A 4 30.67 -2.45 -13.58
CA GLU A 4 32.02 -2.07 -13.21
C GLU A 4 32.74 -1.51 -14.46
N ALA A 5 33.35 -0.34 -14.31
CA ALA A 5 34.07 0.27 -15.41
C ALA A 5 35.36 -0.54 -15.68
N GLY A 6 35.60 -0.88 -16.95
CA GLY A 6 36.85 -1.43 -17.39
C GLY A 6 38.00 -0.41 -17.23
N ALA A 7 39.22 -0.91 -17.14
CA ALA A 7 40.37 -0.08 -17.05
C ALA A 7 41.55 -0.67 -17.84
N ILE A 8 42.39 0.20 -18.41
CA ILE A 8 43.66 -0.16 -18.97
C ILE A 8 44.74 0.44 -18.06
N LYS A 9 45.57 -0.39 -17.46
CA LYS A 9 46.73 0.04 -16.68
C LYS A 9 47.97 -0.16 -17.53
N TYR A 10 48.68 0.90 -17.76
CA TYR A 10 49.97 0.88 -18.48
C TYR A 10 51.05 1.46 -17.60
N PHE A 11 52.32 1.05 -17.88
CA PHE A 11 53.46 1.63 -17.25
C PHE A 11 53.96 2.80 -18.08
N SER A 12 54.36 3.89 -17.42
CA SER A 12 54.95 5.07 -18.06
C SER A 12 56.28 5.42 -17.43
N ASP A 13 57.15 6.06 -18.20
CA ASP A 13 58.37 6.67 -17.68
C ASP A 13 58.05 7.96 -16.89
N ALA A 14 59.11 8.56 -16.29
CA ALA A 14 58.95 9.79 -15.52
C ALA A 14 58.47 11.01 -16.37
N LYS A 15 58.46 10.90 -17.68
CA LYS A 15 57.96 11.92 -18.63
C LYS A 15 56.55 11.63 -19.15
N GLY A 16 55.94 10.51 -18.69
CA GLY A 16 54.61 10.10 -19.09
C GLY A 16 54.56 9.29 -20.41
N ASN A 17 55.68 8.89 -20.98
CA ASN A 17 55.68 8.04 -22.18
C ASN A 17 55.36 6.59 -21.79
N GLN A 18 54.45 5.94 -22.52
CA GLN A 18 54.10 4.55 -22.30
C GLN A 18 55.33 3.64 -22.53
N LEU A 19 55.63 2.77 -21.56
CA LEU A 19 56.65 1.76 -21.68
C LEU A 19 56.07 0.51 -22.33
N ASN A 20 56.84 -0.16 -23.21
CA ASN A 20 56.45 -1.43 -23.86
C ASN A 20 56.47 -2.62 -22.87
N LEU A 21 55.79 -2.45 -21.75
CA LEU A 21 55.52 -3.51 -20.79
C LEU A 21 54.07 -3.98 -21.00
N SER A 22 53.79 -5.22 -20.59
CA SER A 22 52.45 -5.80 -20.76
C SER A 22 51.38 -4.93 -20.06
N ASP A 23 50.48 -4.34 -20.83
CA ASP A 23 49.34 -3.61 -20.31
C ASP A 23 48.39 -4.58 -19.60
N ILE A 24 47.83 -4.14 -18.48
CA ILE A 24 46.82 -4.89 -17.77
C ILE A 24 45.47 -4.35 -18.25
N TYR A 25 44.74 -5.20 -18.95
CA TYR A 25 43.38 -4.91 -19.37
C TYR A 25 42.39 -5.51 -18.38
N ILE A 26 41.53 -4.69 -17.81
CA ILE A 26 40.40 -5.10 -16.96
C ILE A 26 39.16 -4.88 -17.80
N GLU A 27 38.47 -5.97 -18.12
CA GLU A 27 37.22 -5.90 -18.88
C GLU A 27 36.11 -5.20 -18.08
N PRO A 28 35.32 -4.31 -18.74
CA PRO A 28 34.13 -3.76 -18.11
C PRO A 28 33.10 -4.88 -17.85
N GLN A 29 32.38 -4.79 -16.76
CA GLN A 29 31.26 -5.69 -16.45
C GLN A 29 29.96 -4.90 -16.57
N ASP A 30 29.06 -5.39 -17.43
CA ASP A 30 27.74 -4.78 -17.60
C ASP A 30 26.92 -4.89 -16.31
N GLY A 31 26.12 -3.88 -16.04
CA GLY A 31 25.15 -3.89 -14.93
C GLY A 31 24.02 -4.86 -15.17
N MET A 32 23.32 -5.23 -14.10
CA MET A 32 22.15 -6.12 -14.19
C MET A 32 20.92 -5.35 -14.64
N ASN A 33 20.05 -6.02 -15.42
CA ASN A 33 18.71 -5.58 -15.71
C ASN A 33 17.77 -5.92 -14.56
N ILE A 34 16.74 -5.08 -14.34
CA ILE A 34 15.64 -5.37 -13.43
C ILE A 34 14.38 -5.50 -14.26
N GLN A 35 13.67 -6.60 -14.06
CA GLN A 35 12.31 -6.78 -14.57
C GLN A 35 11.32 -6.52 -13.43
N LEU A 36 10.40 -5.58 -13.64
CA LEU A 36 9.34 -5.26 -12.70
C LEU A 36 8.07 -6.05 -13.01
N THR A 37 7.21 -6.21 -12.01
CA THR A 37 5.86 -6.79 -12.16
C THR A 37 4.82 -5.77 -12.63
N ILE A 38 5.24 -4.51 -12.82
CA ILE A 38 4.35 -3.41 -13.23
C ILE A 38 3.76 -3.70 -14.61
N ASP A 39 2.42 -3.67 -14.68
CA ASP A 39 1.68 -3.68 -15.94
C ASP A 39 1.50 -2.25 -16.43
N TYR A 40 1.94 -1.98 -17.66
CA TYR A 40 1.90 -0.63 -18.22
C TYR A 40 0.48 -0.05 -18.28
N ASN A 41 -0.52 -0.84 -18.69
CA ASN A 41 -1.89 -0.34 -18.86
C ASN A 41 -2.56 -0.06 -17.49
N ILE A 42 -2.30 -0.92 -16.51
CA ILE A 42 -2.81 -0.74 -15.15
C ILE A 42 -2.13 0.48 -14.50
N GLN A 43 -0.81 0.64 -14.67
CA GLN A 43 -0.07 1.80 -14.18
C GLN A 43 -0.62 3.10 -14.77
N MET A 44 -0.78 3.18 -16.09
CA MET A 44 -1.32 4.36 -16.78
C MET A 44 -2.74 4.69 -16.33
N SER A 45 -3.56 3.67 -16.11
CA SER A 45 -4.92 3.86 -15.60
C SER A 45 -4.91 4.42 -14.18
N LEU A 46 -4.08 3.85 -13.29
CA LEU A 46 -3.92 4.33 -11.92
C LEU A 46 -3.48 5.80 -11.89
N GLU A 47 -2.47 6.15 -12.69
CA GLU A 47 -1.94 7.52 -12.73
C GLU A 47 -2.99 8.52 -13.21
N ARG A 48 -3.73 8.19 -14.27
CA ARG A 48 -4.83 9.03 -14.76
C ARG A 48 -5.90 9.26 -13.68
N GLU A 49 -6.29 8.20 -12.95
CA GLU A 49 -7.32 8.36 -11.90
C GLU A 49 -6.79 9.15 -10.70
N LEU A 50 -5.51 9.05 -10.37
CA LEU A 50 -4.90 9.91 -9.36
C LEU A 50 -4.86 11.38 -9.79
N ASP A 51 -4.56 11.66 -11.06
CA ASP A 51 -4.60 13.03 -11.61
C ASP A 51 -6.02 13.60 -11.57
N ASN A 52 -7.02 12.80 -11.96
CA ASN A 52 -8.44 13.17 -11.87
C ASN A 52 -8.85 13.47 -10.42
N ALA A 53 -8.38 12.66 -9.46
CA ALA A 53 -8.64 12.86 -8.05
C ALA A 53 -8.02 14.17 -7.54
N VAL A 54 -6.79 14.47 -7.92
CA VAL A 54 -6.13 15.73 -7.56
C VAL A 54 -6.89 16.92 -8.12
N ILE A 55 -7.27 16.89 -9.40
CA ILE A 55 -8.03 17.98 -10.03
C ILE A 55 -9.38 18.18 -9.33
N LYS A 56 -10.07 17.08 -9.00
CA LYS A 56 -11.42 17.15 -8.46
C LYS A 56 -11.48 17.52 -6.98
N TYR A 57 -10.56 17.02 -6.18
CA TYR A 57 -10.62 17.11 -4.72
C TYR A 57 -9.54 18.00 -4.11
N ASN A 58 -8.52 18.36 -4.87
CA ASN A 58 -7.35 19.13 -4.43
C ASN A 58 -6.76 18.63 -3.09
N PRO A 59 -6.46 17.32 -2.98
CA PRO A 59 -5.91 16.75 -1.76
C PRO A 59 -4.44 17.13 -1.59
N ASP A 60 -3.93 17.16 -0.36
CA ASP A 60 -2.50 17.32 -0.09
C ASP A 60 -1.68 16.16 -0.68
N GLN A 61 -2.23 14.96 -0.65
CA GLN A 61 -1.61 13.75 -1.17
C GLN A 61 -2.67 12.78 -1.71
N ALA A 62 -2.33 12.08 -2.79
CA ALA A 62 -3.10 10.97 -3.33
C ALA A 62 -2.16 9.82 -3.64
N LEU A 63 -2.58 8.59 -3.37
CA LEU A 63 -1.77 7.41 -3.63
C LEU A 63 -2.63 6.20 -3.98
N GLY A 64 -2.05 5.24 -4.68
CA GLY A 64 -2.72 4.02 -5.04
C GLY A 64 -1.74 2.89 -5.33
N ILE A 65 -2.19 1.68 -5.04
CA ILE A 65 -1.50 0.42 -5.35
C ILE A 65 -2.51 -0.52 -5.99
N ALA A 66 -2.12 -1.17 -7.08
CA ALA A 66 -2.86 -2.29 -7.66
C ALA A 66 -2.01 -3.56 -7.52
N MET A 67 -2.60 -4.60 -6.95
CA MET A 67 -1.91 -5.85 -6.66
C MET A 67 -2.73 -7.04 -7.17
N ASN A 68 -2.06 -8.06 -7.70
CA ASN A 68 -2.68 -9.34 -7.97
C ASN A 68 -2.87 -10.10 -6.65
N PRO A 69 -4.12 -10.36 -6.20
CA PRO A 69 -4.35 -10.98 -4.90
C PRO A 69 -3.91 -12.45 -4.82
N ASN A 70 -3.70 -13.12 -5.97
CA ASN A 70 -3.30 -14.52 -5.99
C ASN A 70 -1.79 -14.72 -5.92
N THR A 71 -1.02 -13.75 -6.45
CA THR A 71 0.45 -13.85 -6.54
C THR A 71 1.16 -12.86 -5.61
N GLY A 72 0.49 -11.79 -5.17
CA GLY A 72 1.09 -10.68 -4.43
C GLY A 72 1.88 -9.70 -5.29
N GLU A 73 1.93 -9.90 -6.61
CA GLU A 73 2.64 -9.01 -7.53
C GLU A 73 2.01 -7.62 -7.56
N ILE A 74 2.84 -6.58 -7.42
CA ILE A 74 2.42 -5.20 -7.59
C ILE A 74 2.34 -4.89 -9.08
N LEU A 75 1.13 -4.65 -9.57
CA LEU A 75 0.85 -4.36 -10.98
C LEU A 75 0.89 -2.86 -11.30
N ALA A 76 0.61 -2.02 -10.31
CA ALA A 76 0.76 -0.58 -10.40
C ALA A 76 0.98 0.04 -9.02
N ILE A 77 1.77 1.11 -8.96
CA ILE A 77 2.02 1.87 -7.75
C ILE A 77 2.32 3.32 -8.12
N SER A 78 1.58 4.27 -7.56
CA SER A 78 1.77 5.69 -7.84
C SER A 78 1.29 6.57 -6.71
N SER A 79 1.77 7.81 -6.70
CA SER A 79 1.35 8.84 -5.74
C SER A 79 1.34 10.22 -6.36
N ARG A 80 0.68 11.16 -5.65
CA ARG A 80 0.74 12.60 -5.94
C ARG A 80 1.05 13.34 -4.62
N PRO A 81 1.96 14.33 -4.62
CA PRO A 81 2.83 14.68 -5.74
C PRO A 81 3.77 13.55 -6.13
N ASN A 82 4.22 13.56 -7.39
CA ASN A 82 5.22 12.64 -7.92
C ASN A 82 6.42 13.40 -8.47
N PHE A 83 7.45 12.67 -8.90
CA PHE A 83 8.58 13.25 -9.61
C PHE A 83 8.82 12.54 -10.95
N SER A 84 9.46 13.22 -11.87
CA SER A 84 9.90 12.61 -13.14
C SER A 84 11.29 11.98 -12.97
N PRO A 85 11.43 10.65 -13.09
CA PRO A 85 12.73 9.99 -12.96
C PRO A 85 13.80 10.53 -13.95
N SER A 86 13.39 10.98 -15.14
CA SER A 86 14.29 11.58 -16.11
C SER A 86 14.79 12.97 -15.73
N GLN A 87 14.14 13.63 -14.78
CA GLN A 87 14.45 14.98 -14.28
C GLN A 87 14.63 15.01 -12.77
N TYR A 88 15.06 13.90 -12.16
CA TYR A 88 15.15 13.73 -10.72
C TYR A 88 16.00 14.83 -10.03
N GLN A 89 16.94 15.41 -10.75
CA GLN A 89 17.81 16.49 -10.26
C GLN A 89 17.04 17.77 -9.88
N ASN A 90 15.82 17.94 -10.40
CA ASN A 90 14.97 19.10 -10.12
C ASN A 90 14.16 18.95 -8.82
N TYR A 91 14.28 17.80 -8.14
CA TYR A 91 13.51 17.45 -6.95
C TYR A 91 14.44 17.30 -5.75
N THR A 92 13.91 17.52 -4.56
CA THR A 92 14.65 17.31 -3.31
C THR A 92 14.91 15.83 -3.05
N VAL A 93 15.94 15.54 -2.27
CA VAL A 93 16.24 14.14 -1.83
C VAL A 93 15.05 13.52 -1.11
N GLU A 94 14.29 14.34 -0.38
CA GLU A 94 13.09 13.91 0.33
C GLU A 94 11.96 13.49 -0.62
N GLU A 95 11.71 14.25 -1.68
CA GLU A 95 10.70 13.93 -2.70
C GLU A 95 11.03 12.65 -3.47
N ILE A 96 12.32 12.45 -3.80
CA ILE A 96 12.79 11.28 -4.56
C ILE A 96 12.72 10.01 -3.71
N ASN A 97 13.08 10.07 -2.42
CA ASN A 97 13.24 8.90 -1.56
C ASN A 97 11.94 8.50 -0.84
N ARG A 98 10.84 9.23 -0.98
CA ARG A 98 9.55 8.92 -0.36
C ARG A 98 8.58 8.32 -1.35
N ASN A 99 8.53 7.00 -1.41
CA ASN A 99 7.42 6.30 -2.08
C ASN A 99 6.21 6.28 -1.12
N LEU A 100 5.30 7.26 -1.26
CA LEU A 100 4.17 7.44 -0.35
C LEU A 100 3.34 6.16 -0.12
N PRO A 101 2.99 5.36 -1.12
CA PRO A 101 2.26 4.12 -0.94
C PRO A 101 2.90 3.11 0.02
N ILE A 102 4.23 3.15 0.16
CA ILE A 102 4.98 2.25 1.04
C ILE A 102 5.33 2.94 2.36
N TRP A 103 5.61 4.24 2.31
CA TRP A 103 6.15 4.98 3.45
C TRP A 103 5.08 5.62 4.34
N LYS A 104 3.91 6.00 3.76
CA LYS A 104 2.90 6.78 4.46
C LYS A 104 2.03 5.92 5.38
N ASN A 105 2.08 6.20 6.67
CA ASN A 105 1.10 5.69 7.61
C ASN A 105 -0.16 6.57 7.60
N TYR A 106 -1.33 5.95 7.66
CA TYR A 106 -2.60 6.66 7.75
C TYR A 106 -3.61 5.88 8.59
N GLU A 107 -4.61 6.56 9.11
CA GLU A 107 -5.72 5.92 9.82
C GLU A 107 -6.70 5.31 8.81
N PRO A 108 -6.83 3.97 8.74
CA PRO A 108 -7.61 3.30 7.69
C PRO A 108 -9.12 3.54 7.82
N GLY A 109 -9.59 3.96 8.99
CA GLY A 109 -11.02 4.14 9.23
C GLY A 109 -11.83 2.89 8.94
N SER A 110 -13.03 3.06 8.27
CA SER A 110 -13.94 1.94 7.98
C SER A 110 -13.36 0.88 7.03
N THR A 111 -12.25 1.14 6.34
CA THR A 111 -11.59 0.09 5.53
C THR A 111 -11.02 -1.02 6.39
N PHE A 112 -10.62 -0.73 7.63
CA PHE A 112 -10.19 -1.74 8.61
C PHE A 112 -11.27 -2.77 8.97
N LYS A 113 -12.54 -2.45 8.75
CA LYS A 113 -13.66 -3.37 9.01
C LYS A 113 -13.58 -4.66 8.19
N ILE A 114 -12.87 -4.64 7.06
CA ILE A 114 -12.60 -5.84 6.24
C ILE A 114 -11.90 -6.92 7.07
N VAL A 115 -10.93 -6.56 7.89
CA VAL A 115 -10.22 -7.49 8.78
C VAL A 115 -11.18 -8.13 9.77
N THR A 116 -12.00 -7.32 10.46
CA THR A 116 -12.99 -7.81 11.44
C THR A 116 -14.02 -8.73 10.77
N LEU A 117 -14.47 -8.38 9.56
CA LEU A 117 -15.44 -9.19 8.83
C LEU A 117 -14.84 -10.53 8.39
N ALA A 118 -13.65 -10.51 7.81
CA ALA A 118 -12.94 -11.71 7.37
C ALA A 118 -12.73 -12.68 8.53
N ALA A 119 -12.25 -12.17 9.68
CA ALA A 119 -12.09 -12.95 10.89
C ALA A 119 -13.44 -13.55 11.36
N ALA A 120 -14.50 -12.74 11.42
CA ALA A 120 -15.80 -13.21 11.91
C ALA A 120 -16.43 -14.30 11.02
N ILE A 121 -16.25 -14.21 9.70
CA ILE A 121 -16.71 -15.23 8.75
C ILE A 121 -15.87 -16.50 8.89
N ASN A 122 -14.55 -16.38 8.89
CA ASN A 122 -13.64 -17.52 8.97
C ASN A 122 -13.82 -18.31 10.28
N GLU A 123 -14.00 -17.60 11.39
CA GLU A 123 -14.26 -18.17 12.72
C GLU A 123 -15.73 -18.62 12.90
N LYS A 124 -16.56 -18.54 11.85
CA LYS A 124 -17.98 -18.91 11.89
C LYS A 124 -18.76 -18.23 13.00
N LYS A 125 -18.38 -16.99 13.36
CA LYS A 125 -19.06 -16.18 14.38
C LYS A 125 -20.31 -15.47 13.85
N VAL A 126 -20.47 -15.46 12.53
CA VAL A 126 -21.60 -14.81 11.84
C VAL A 126 -21.90 -15.51 10.52
N ASN A 127 -23.21 -15.70 10.26
CA ASN A 127 -23.74 -15.92 8.90
C ASN A 127 -24.26 -14.57 8.40
N ILE A 128 -23.56 -13.96 7.45
CA ILE A 128 -23.89 -12.60 6.99
C ILE A 128 -25.27 -12.48 6.34
N PHE A 129 -25.83 -13.58 5.84
CA PHE A 129 -27.14 -13.60 5.17
C PHE A 129 -28.31 -13.88 6.11
N GLU A 130 -28.09 -14.62 7.19
CA GLU A 130 -29.14 -15.11 8.08
C GLU A 130 -29.16 -14.39 9.42
N ASP A 131 -27.97 -14.12 9.99
CA ASP A 131 -27.89 -13.45 11.28
C ASP A 131 -28.31 -11.99 11.16
N THR A 132 -29.01 -11.53 12.19
CA THR A 132 -29.51 -10.15 12.26
C THR A 132 -28.88 -9.39 13.41
N PHE A 133 -28.83 -8.06 13.27
CA PHE A 133 -28.37 -7.12 14.28
C PHE A 133 -29.33 -5.93 14.34
N TYR A 134 -29.63 -5.47 15.57
CA TYR A 134 -30.41 -4.26 15.78
C TYR A 134 -29.50 -3.08 16.10
N ASP A 135 -29.44 -2.09 15.21
CA ASP A 135 -28.71 -0.84 15.41
C ASP A 135 -29.63 0.24 15.98
N SER A 136 -29.41 0.62 17.22
CA SER A 136 -30.11 1.73 17.89
C SER A 136 -29.45 3.09 17.68
N GLY A 137 -28.39 3.16 16.86
CA GLY A 137 -27.62 4.37 16.58
C GLY A 137 -26.36 4.56 17.46
N ALA A 138 -26.20 3.75 18.49
CA ALA A 138 -25.00 3.78 19.35
C ALA A 138 -24.81 2.45 20.08
N VAL A 139 -23.58 2.19 20.50
CA VAL A 139 -23.18 1.07 21.36
C VAL A 139 -22.20 1.55 22.42
N LYS A 140 -22.30 1.03 23.64
CA LYS A 140 -21.36 1.29 24.73
C LYS A 140 -20.37 0.13 24.86
N VAL A 141 -19.08 0.44 24.85
CA VAL A 141 -17.99 -0.53 25.06
C VAL A 141 -16.94 0.09 25.98
N SER A 142 -16.62 -0.59 27.06
CA SER A 142 -15.56 -0.17 28.01
C SER A 142 -15.68 1.30 28.46
N GLY A 143 -16.90 1.79 28.69
CA GLY A 143 -17.14 3.16 29.13
C GLY A 143 -17.22 4.19 28.00
N ALA A 144 -16.82 3.87 26.78
CA ALA A 144 -16.97 4.72 25.61
C ALA A 144 -18.30 4.46 24.88
N THR A 145 -18.89 5.51 24.34
CA THR A 145 -20.07 5.40 23.45
C THR A 145 -19.66 5.63 22.01
N LEU A 146 -19.81 4.58 21.19
CA LEU A 146 -19.51 4.62 19.77
C LEU A 146 -20.82 4.79 18.99
N HIS A 147 -20.86 5.78 18.13
CA HIS A 147 -22.06 6.11 17.37
C HIS A 147 -22.03 5.55 15.96
N CYS A 148 -23.21 5.15 15.48
CA CYS A 148 -23.45 4.97 14.06
C CYS A 148 -23.44 6.33 13.36
N TRP A 149 -23.02 6.39 12.09
CA TRP A 149 -23.13 7.60 11.29
C TRP A 149 -24.61 8.03 11.12
N LYS A 150 -25.52 7.06 11.05
CA LYS A 150 -26.97 7.29 11.13
C LYS A 150 -27.37 7.35 12.60
N ARG A 151 -27.47 8.54 13.17
CA ARG A 151 -27.71 8.77 14.60
C ARG A 151 -28.96 8.09 15.19
N LYS A 152 -30.00 7.89 14.37
CA LYS A 152 -31.24 7.18 14.75
C LYS A 152 -31.10 5.66 14.67
N GLY A 153 -29.95 5.15 14.20
CA GLY A 153 -29.72 3.74 13.91
C GLY A 153 -30.37 3.29 12.61
N HIS A 154 -30.01 2.09 12.19
CA HIS A 154 -30.58 1.42 11.02
C HIS A 154 -31.75 0.50 11.37
N GLY A 155 -31.99 0.26 12.67
CA GLY A 155 -32.97 -0.74 13.10
C GLY A 155 -32.48 -2.17 12.88
N PHE A 156 -33.39 -3.08 12.59
CA PHE A 156 -33.05 -4.46 12.25
C PHE A 156 -32.43 -4.53 10.86
N GLN A 157 -31.33 -5.21 10.75
CA GLN A 157 -30.58 -5.45 9.50
C GLN A 157 -29.86 -6.79 9.57
N THR A 158 -29.69 -7.44 8.43
CA THR A 158 -28.78 -8.59 8.32
C THR A 158 -27.33 -8.12 8.44
N TYR A 159 -26.39 -9.02 8.71
CA TYR A 159 -24.97 -8.62 8.73
C TYR A 159 -24.45 -8.21 7.34
N LEU A 160 -25.05 -8.69 6.25
CA LEU A 160 -24.79 -8.15 4.93
C LEU A 160 -25.11 -6.63 4.88
N GLN A 161 -26.29 -6.25 5.38
CA GLN A 161 -26.67 -4.84 5.48
C GLN A 161 -25.82 -4.04 6.48
N VAL A 162 -25.32 -4.68 7.55
CA VAL A 162 -24.31 -4.07 8.44
C VAL A 162 -23.06 -3.68 7.67
N VAL A 163 -22.60 -4.54 6.75
CA VAL A 163 -21.44 -4.28 5.87
C VAL A 163 -21.78 -3.17 4.87
N GLU A 164 -22.87 -3.29 4.12
CA GLU A 164 -23.31 -2.30 3.13
C GLU A 164 -23.46 -0.89 3.73
N ASN A 165 -24.02 -0.81 4.93
CA ASN A 165 -24.22 0.43 5.67
C ASN A 165 -22.96 0.89 6.42
N SER A 166 -21.87 0.12 6.43
CA SER A 166 -20.69 0.39 7.26
C SER A 166 -21.08 0.72 8.71
N CYS A 167 -22.01 -0.03 9.30
CA CYS A 167 -22.61 0.23 10.60
C CYS A 167 -21.61 0.00 11.73
N ASN A 168 -21.18 1.06 12.42
CA ASN A 168 -20.21 0.97 13.52
C ASN A 168 -20.67 0.04 14.66
N PRO A 169 -21.91 0.17 15.22
CA PRO A 169 -22.37 -0.73 16.27
C PRO A 169 -22.37 -2.20 15.85
N GLY A 170 -22.72 -2.51 14.60
CA GLY A 170 -22.69 -3.87 14.07
C GLY A 170 -21.29 -4.45 14.04
N PHE A 171 -20.30 -3.68 13.57
CA PHE A 171 -18.90 -4.11 13.57
C PHE A 171 -18.28 -4.21 14.96
N VAL A 172 -18.67 -3.35 15.88
CA VAL A 172 -18.31 -3.51 17.31
C VAL A 172 -18.84 -4.84 17.85
N ASN A 173 -20.09 -5.20 17.54
CA ASN A 173 -20.65 -6.49 17.94
C ASN A 173 -19.86 -7.68 17.37
N LEU A 174 -19.45 -7.63 16.08
CA LEU A 174 -18.58 -8.65 15.50
C LEU A 174 -17.24 -8.75 16.23
N GLY A 175 -16.59 -7.64 16.50
CA GLY A 175 -15.33 -7.62 17.26
C GLY A 175 -15.47 -8.22 18.65
N LEU A 176 -16.58 -7.93 19.35
CA LEU A 176 -16.87 -8.52 20.66
C LEU A 176 -17.14 -10.04 20.58
N LYS A 177 -17.83 -10.50 19.53
CA LYS A 177 -18.05 -11.95 19.29
C LYS A 177 -16.75 -12.70 18.98
N LEU A 178 -15.79 -12.06 18.30
CA LEU A 178 -14.46 -12.61 18.02
C LEU A 178 -13.62 -12.71 19.30
N GLY A 179 -13.70 -11.70 20.14
CA GLY A 179 -12.80 -11.53 21.28
C GLY A 179 -11.45 -10.95 20.89
N LYS A 180 -10.73 -10.46 21.89
CA LYS A 180 -9.47 -9.74 21.72
C LYS A 180 -8.41 -10.58 20.99
N ASP A 181 -8.12 -11.76 21.53
CA ASP A 181 -6.98 -12.56 21.08
C ASP A 181 -7.15 -13.02 19.62
N THR A 182 -8.35 -13.47 19.26
CA THR A 182 -8.67 -13.86 17.87
C THR A 182 -8.55 -12.67 16.92
N LEU A 183 -9.12 -11.52 17.26
CA LEU A 183 -9.04 -10.34 16.37
C LEU A 183 -7.59 -9.88 16.19
N PHE A 184 -6.78 -9.87 17.25
CA PHE A 184 -5.36 -9.49 17.14
C PHE A 184 -4.52 -10.51 16.35
N SER A 185 -4.83 -11.82 16.40
CA SER A 185 -4.18 -12.81 15.54
C SER A 185 -4.39 -12.47 14.07
N TYR A 186 -5.64 -12.21 13.65
CA TYR A 186 -5.93 -11.83 12.26
C TYR A 186 -5.27 -10.51 11.84
N ILE A 187 -5.19 -9.53 12.74
CA ILE A 187 -4.47 -8.27 12.46
C ILE A 187 -2.99 -8.56 12.18
N THR A 188 -2.37 -9.42 13.00
CA THR A 188 -0.96 -9.77 12.85
C THR A 188 -0.70 -10.59 11.57
N GLU A 189 -1.59 -11.52 11.23
CA GLU A 189 -1.45 -12.36 10.03
C GLU A 189 -1.64 -11.58 8.72
N LEU A 190 -2.39 -10.50 8.75
CA LEU A 190 -2.61 -9.63 7.59
C LEU A 190 -1.57 -8.50 7.47
N GLY A 191 -0.60 -8.39 8.38
CA GLY A 191 0.47 -7.39 8.40
C GLY A 191 0.12 -6.25 9.31
#